data_c03c79edb99b288b766030fe67b03e27
#
_entry.id   c03c79edb99b288b766030fe67b03e27
#
_cell.length_a   1.000
_cell.length_b   1.000
_cell.length_c   1.000
_cell.angle_alpha   90.00
_cell.angle_beta   90.00
_cell.angle_gamma   90.00
#
_symmetry.space_group_name_H-M   'P 1'
#
loop_
_entity.id
_entity.type
_entity.pdbx_description
1 polymer ?
#
loop_
_entity_poly.entity_id
_entity_poly.type
_entity_poly.pdbx_seq_one_letter_code
_entity_poly.pdbx_strand_id
1 'polypeptide(L)'
;MKRKLIITLAILLAGVCSTHAQDKRYQLYGVGFYNLENLFDTIHDEGHNDYEYLPDGRNKWTGLKYTHKLRNMARVLAEMGTDRLPGGLAAIGVSEVENAKCLTDLCNQEPLKARNMQFVHIEGPDQRGVDCALIYNPKLFQVRDAKLVPYVYVKPEDSLRATRGFLTVSGTMAGEHVTIIVNHLPSRFAGSFYREEGGRQLYELKQQLLKEDPGVKLLIMGDMNDDPQDKSMAEALGARRKMKKVEEGGLWNPWWDVLASGTGTLQYDGGWNLFDQIILSRSLLDLKNMKDGADVEAGKIDCSTLKYYRHQIFRRDYLFQRDGRYKGNTLRTHAGGTWLDGYSDHLPTIVYLIKSL
;
A
#
# COMPACT_ATOMS: atom_id res chain seq x y z
N MET A 1 -26.05 -59.54 -69.17
CA MET A 1 -25.54 -59.79 -67.81
C MET A 1 -24.93 -58.48 -67.28
N LYS A 2 -25.58 -57.73 -66.43
CA LYS A 2 -25.10 -56.45 -65.85
C LYS A 2 -24.67 -56.70 -64.42
N ARG A 3 -23.36 -56.60 -64.17
CA ARG A 3 -22.79 -56.64 -62.78
C ARG A 3 -23.01 -55.31 -62.13
N LYS A 4 -23.74 -55.30 -61.01
CA LYS A 4 -23.88 -54.14 -60.14
C LYS A 4 -22.68 -54.07 -59.19
N LEU A 5 -21.95 -52.98 -59.26
CA LEU A 5 -20.87 -52.61 -58.32
C LEU A 5 -21.49 -51.94 -57.09
N ILE A 6 -21.35 -52.59 -55.95
CA ILE A 6 -21.73 -52.01 -54.65
C ILE A 6 -20.51 -51.30 -54.07
N ILE A 7 -20.57 -49.97 -54.01
CA ILE A 7 -19.58 -49.15 -53.33
C ILE A 7 -20.00 -48.96 -51.90
N THR A 8 -19.29 -49.57 -50.97
CA THR A 8 -19.50 -49.38 -49.55
C THR A 8 -18.70 -48.13 -49.11
N LEU A 9 -19.44 -47.07 -48.76
CA LEU A 9 -18.85 -45.84 -48.26
C LEU A 9 -18.62 -45.98 -46.74
N ALA A 10 -17.38 -46.16 -46.30
CA ALA A 10 -17.01 -46.13 -44.91
C ALA A 10 -16.87 -44.66 -44.44
N ILE A 11 -17.82 -44.18 -43.66
CA ILE A 11 -17.73 -42.89 -43.01
C ILE A 11 -16.86 -43.02 -41.77
N LEU A 12 -15.61 -42.53 -41.86
CA LEU A 12 -14.74 -42.32 -40.71
C LEU A 12 -15.27 -41.11 -39.91
N LEU A 13 -15.96 -41.36 -38.79
CA LEU A 13 -16.22 -40.32 -37.79
C LEU A 13 -14.90 -40.03 -37.08
N ALA A 14 -14.14 -39.08 -37.56
CA ALA A 14 -13.08 -38.44 -36.78
C ALA A 14 -13.75 -37.57 -35.71
N GLY A 15 -13.83 -38.09 -34.48
CA GLY A 15 -14.22 -37.35 -33.32
C GLY A 15 -13.20 -36.23 -33.04
N VAL A 16 -13.54 -35.02 -33.45
CA VAL A 16 -12.78 -33.84 -33.03
C VAL A 16 -13.07 -33.63 -31.57
N CYS A 17 -12.21 -34.15 -30.69
CA CYS A 17 -12.14 -33.73 -29.31
C CYS A 17 -11.69 -32.26 -29.31
N SER A 18 -12.63 -31.35 -29.38
CA SER A 18 -12.40 -29.95 -29.08
C SER A 18 -12.08 -29.88 -27.57
N THR A 19 -10.81 -29.92 -27.22
CA THR A 19 -10.39 -29.49 -25.89
C THR A 19 -10.67 -27.99 -25.81
N HIS A 20 -11.82 -27.64 -25.28
CA HIS A 20 -12.08 -26.28 -24.83
C HIS A 20 -11.10 -26.04 -23.71
N ALA A 21 -9.98 -25.41 -23.99
CA ALA A 21 -9.19 -24.74 -22.99
C ALA A 21 -10.13 -23.69 -22.40
N GLN A 22 -10.65 -23.96 -21.22
CA GLN A 22 -11.48 -23.03 -20.51
C GLN A 22 -10.60 -21.80 -20.27
N ASP A 23 -10.86 -20.69 -20.98
CA ASP A 23 -10.14 -19.44 -20.80
C ASP A 23 -10.29 -19.04 -19.36
N LYS A 24 -9.26 -19.31 -18.56
CA LYS A 24 -9.24 -18.94 -17.14
C LYS A 24 -9.38 -17.44 -17.05
N ARG A 25 -10.49 -16.99 -16.53
CA ARG A 25 -10.71 -15.57 -16.24
C ARG A 25 -10.04 -15.22 -14.91
N TYR A 26 -9.40 -14.08 -14.88
CA TYR A 26 -8.70 -13.58 -13.69
C TYR A 26 -9.23 -12.20 -13.32
N GLN A 27 -9.27 -11.91 -12.04
CA GLN A 27 -9.53 -10.57 -11.54
C GLN A 27 -8.30 -10.08 -10.77
N LEU A 28 -7.91 -8.83 -11.06
CA LEU A 28 -6.86 -8.12 -10.34
C LEU A 28 -7.48 -7.24 -9.25
N TYR A 29 -6.77 -7.16 -8.13
CA TYR A 29 -7.03 -6.26 -7.03
C TYR A 29 -5.77 -5.48 -6.74
N GLY A 30 -5.87 -4.18 -6.58
CA GLY A 30 -4.74 -3.33 -6.24
C GLY A 30 -4.84 -2.85 -4.80
N VAL A 31 -3.72 -2.87 -4.11
CA VAL A 31 -3.58 -2.28 -2.78
C VAL A 31 -2.40 -1.32 -2.81
N GLY A 32 -2.58 -0.11 -2.31
CA GLY A 32 -1.58 0.95 -2.34
C GLY A 32 -1.23 1.49 -0.98
N PHE A 33 -0.13 2.25 -0.91
CA PHE A 33 0.22 3.09 0.22
C PHE A 33 0.75 4.44 -0.26
N TYR A 34 0.40 5.52 0.46
CA TYR A 34 0.88 6.87 0.18
C TYR A 34 0.99 7.71 1.45
N ASN A 35 2.18 8.23 1.75
CA ASN A 35 2.35 9.28 2.74
C ASN A 35 1.86 10.61 2.14
N LEU A 36 0.89 11.26 2.79
CA LEU A 36 0.22 12.47 2.27
C LEU A 36 1.00 13.76 2.53
N GLU A 37 2.14 13.69 3.19
CA GLU A 37 2.94 14.87 3.61
C GLU A 37 2.08 15.90 4.32
N ASN A 38 1.68 15.60 5.58
CA ASN A 38 0.99 16.53 6.48
C ASN A 38 -0.32 17.09 5.89
N LEU A 39 -1.30 16.22 5.68
CA LEU A 39 -2.65 16.63 5.32
C LEU A 39 -3.38 17.12 6.57
N PHE A 40 -3.26 18.41 6.87
CA PHE A 40 -3.95 19.12 7.93
C PHE A 40 -5.11 19.94 7.37
N ASP A 41 -6.13 20.17 8.19
CA ASP A 41 -7.10 21.22 7.89
C ASP A 41 -6.57 22.61 8.36
N THR A 42 -7.42 23.57 8.71
CA THR A 42 -7.00 24.90 9.06
C THR A 42 -7.44 25.30 10.47
N ILE A 43 -7.86 24.32 11.28
CA ILE A 43 -8.41 24.49 12.60
C ILE A 43 -7.50 23.79 13.60
N HIS A 44 -7.14 24.44 14.68
CA HIS A 44 -6.32 23.83 15.73
C HIS A 44 -7.08 22.71 16.44
N ASP A 45 -6.47 21.53 16.51
CA ASP A 45 -6.94 20.42 17.31
C ASP A 45 -6.33 20.51 18.73
N GLU A 46 -7.18 20.71 19.74
CA GLU A 46 -6.75 20.89 21.12
C GLU A 46 -5.93 19.68 21.60
N GLY A 47 -4.77 19.96 22.16
CA GLY A 47 -3.85 18.94 22.66
C GLY A 47 -2.79 18.49 21.67
N HIS A 48 -2.84 18.95 20.41
CA HIS A 48 -1.87 18.64 19.38
C HIS A 48 -0.97 19.83 19.03
N ASN A 49 0.21 19.53 18.49
CA ASN A 49 1.19 20.54 18.06
C ASN A 49 1.10 20.72 16.53
N ASP A 50 -0.04 21.23 16.07
CA ASP A 50 -0.40 21.47 14.69
C ASP A 50 -0.23 22.94 14.25
N TYR A 51 0.27 23.81 15.12
CA TYR A 51 0.36 25.26 14.93
C TYR A 51 1.01 25.71 13.65
N GLU A 52 1.90 24.89 13.04
CA GLU A 52 2.51 25.20 11.76
C GLU A 52 1.49 25.17 10.60
N TYR A 53 0.38 24.45 10.76
CA TYR A 53 -0.67 24.25 9.77
C TYR A 53 -1.92 25.10 10.01
N LEU A 54 -1.77 26.20 10.72
CA LEU A 54 -2.83 27.20 10.89
C LEU A 54 -2.65 28.37 9.93
N PRO A 55 -3.72 29.15 9.64
CA PRO A 55 -3.64 30.31 8.75
C PRO A 55 -2.65 31.38 9.20
N ASP A 56 -2.44 31.56 10.49
CA ASP A 56 -1.46 32.44 11.11
C ASP A 56 -0.14 31.73 11.46
N GLY A 57 -0.07 30.39 11.34
CA GLY A 57 1.09 29.59 11.61
C GLY A 57 2.23 29.81 10.62
N ARG A 58 3.35 29.09 10.85
CA ARG A 58 4.58 29.21 10.04
C ARG A 58 4.35 28.99 8.54
N ASN A 59 3.54 27.99 8.19
CA ASN A 59 3.26 27.62 6.79
C ASN A 59 2.17 28.50 6.17
N LYS A 60 1.55 29.41 6.92
CA LYS A 60 0.40 30.22 6.47
C LYS A 60 -0.63 29.33 5.77
N TRP A 61 -1.06 28.27 6.49
CA TRP A 61 -1.90 27.22 5.97
C TRP A 61 -3.35 27.64 5.87
N THR A 62 -3.68 28.32 4.77
CA THR A 62 -5.04 28.86 4.52
C THR A 62 -5.96 27.82 3.89
N GLY A 63 -7.27 28.08 3.92
CA GLY A 63 -8.27 27.23 3.27
C GLY A 63 -8.02 27.04 1.76
N LEU A 64 -7.39 28.04 1.09
CA LEU A 64 -6.97 27.89 -0.31
C LEU A 64 -5.91 26.78 -0.45
N LYS A 65 -4.85 26.82 0.37
CA LYS A 65 -3.78 25.82 0.34
C LYS A 65 -4.32 24.42 0.69
N TYR A 66 -5.17 24.31 1.70
CA TYR A 66 -5.85 23.07 2.06
C TYR A 66 -6.67 22.51 0.90
N THR A 67 -7.48 23.32 0.24
CA THR A 67 -8.28 22.91 -0.93
C THR A 67 -7.41 22.42 -2.08
N HIS A 68 -6.28 23.09 -2.35
CA HIS A 68 -5.32 22.67 -3.37
C HIS A 68 -4.68 21.33 -3.01
N LYS A 69 -4.27 21.16 -1.74
CA LYS A 69 -3.70 19.90 -1.23
C LYS A 69 -4.68 18.75 -1.39
N LEU A 70 -5.94 18.92 -0.98
CA LEU A 70 -7.00 17.92 -1.15
C LEU A 70 -7.15 17.49 -2.61
N ARG A 71 -7.21 18.45 -3.54
CA ARG A 71 -7.32 18.18 -4.97
C ARG A 71 -6.12 17.40 -5.50
N ASN A 72 -4.91 17.82 -5.12
CA ASN A 72 -3.67 17.18 -5.52
C ASN A 72 -3.61 15.72 -5.00
N MET A 73 -3.93 15.50 -3.73
CA MET A 73 -3.97 14.15 -3.15
C MET A 73 -5.05 13.28 -3.81
N ALA A 74 -6.24 13.79 -3.99
CA ALA A 74 -7.33 13.08 -4.64
C ALA A 74 -6.97 12.65 -6.07
N ARG A 75 -6.29 13.50 -6.83
CA ARG A 75 -5.77 13.17 -8.15
C ARG A 75 -4.82 11.98 -8.10
N VAL A 76 -3.81 12.01 -7.22
CA VAL A 76 -2.85 10.92 -7.09
C VAL A 76 -3.54 9.62 -6.71
N LEU A 77 -4.35 9.63 -5.64
CA LEU A 77 -5.06 8.45 -5.14
C LEU A 77 -5.99 7.85 -6.21
N ALA A 78 -6.65 8.70 -7.00
CA ALA A 78 -7.53 8.25 -8.08
C ALA A 78 -6.78 7.66 -9.27
N GLU A 79 -5.58 8.19 -9.59
CA GLU A 79 -4.77 7.71 -10.71
C GLU A 79 -3.93 6.46 -10.37
N MET A 80 -3.71 6.17 -9.07
CA MET A 80 -2.95 5.00 -8.65
C MET A 80 -3.53 3.71 -9.24
N GLY A 81 -2.67 2.97 -9.95
CA GLY A 81 -3.00 1.66 -10.51
C GLY A 81 -3.91 1.65 -11.74
N THR A 82 -4.37 2.80 -12.23
CA THR A 82 -5.33 2.87 -13.35
C THR A 82 -4.79 2.34 -14.67
N ASP A 83 -3.49 2.25 -14.83
CA ASP A 83 -2.86 1.60 -15.99
C ASP A 83 -3.24 0.12 -16.12
N ARG A 84 -3.63 -0.54 -15.02
CA ARG A 84 -4.03 -1.95 -14.95
C ARG A 84 -5.45 -2.15 -14.44
N LEU A 85 -5.92 -1.25 -13.61
CA LEU A 85 -7.20 -1.28 -12.92
C LEU A 85 -7.95 0.04 -13.20
N PRO A 86 -8.67 0.16 -14.33
CA PRO A 86 -9.39 1.40 -14.67
C PRO A 86 -10.33 1.88 -13.55
N GLY A 87 -10.87 0.95 -12.74
CA GLY A 87 -11.69 1.24 -11.57
C GLY A 87 -10.92 1.75 -10.34
N GLY A 88 -9.58 1.76 -10.37
CA GLY A 88 -8.71 2.12 -9.25
C GLY A 88 -8.43 0.97 -8.28
N LEU A 89 -7.79 1.30 -7.18
CA LEU A 89 -7.37 0.33 -6.17
C LEU A 89 -8.53 -0.10 -5.24
N ALA A 90 -8.40 -1.28 -4.66
CA ALA A 90 -9.34 -1.80 -3.67
C ALA A 90 -9.16 -1.13 -2.30
N ALA A 91 -7.92 -0.86 -1.91
CA ALA A 91 -7.58 -0.22 -0.66
C ALA A 91 -6.27 0.57 -0.78
N ILE A 92 -6.16 1.68 -0.07
CA ILE A 92 -4.98 2.55 -0.05
C ILE A 92 -4.74 2.94 1.41
N GLY A 93 -3.65 2.45 2.00
CA GLY A 93 -3.15 2.96 3.27
C GLY A 93 -2.59 4.36 3.07
N VAL A 94 -2.85 5.24 3.99
CA VAL A 94 -2.29 6.60 4.00
C VAL A 94 -1.73 6.94 5.38
N SER A 95 -0.74 7.81 5.41
CA SER A 95 -0.18 8.37 6.64
C SER A 95 -0.07 9.89 6.54
N GLU A 96 0.20 10.51 7.69
CA GLU A 96 0.27 11.96 7.84
C GLU A 96 -1.04 12.66 7.46
N VAL A 97 -2.14 12.13 7.92
CA VAL A 97 -3.45 12.76 7.90
C VAL A 97 -3.84 13.16 9.33
N GLU A 98 -4.33 14.37 9.49
CA GLU A 98 -4.67 14.93 10.80
C GLU A 98 -5.86 14.19 11.42
N ASN A 99 -7.01 14.19 10.75
CA ASN A 99 -8.26 13.75 11.37
C ASN A 99 -9.27 13.21 10.35
N ALA A 100 -10.40 12.71 10.86
CA ALA A 100 -11.49 12.18 10.05
C ALA A 100 -12.14 13.23 9.12
N LYS A 101 -12.07 14.53 9.49
CA LYS A 101 -12.56 15.62 8.64
C LYS A 101 -11.73 15.75 7.38
N CYS A 102 -10.39 15.71 7.51
CA CYS A 102 -9.48 15.73 6.37
C CYS A 102 -9.76 14.56 5.39
N LEU A 103 -10.01 13.36 5.92
CA LEU A 103 -10.36 12.19 5.11
C LEU A 103 -11.73 12.32 4.44
N THR A 104 -12.71 12.89 5.15
CA THR A 104 -14.04 13.17 4.60
C THR A 104 -13.94 14.15 3.43
N ASP A 105 -13.21 15.25 3.61
CA ASP A 105 -13.01 16.26 2.60
C ASP A 105 -12.23 15.70 1.39
N LEU A 106 -11.24 14.83 1.64
CA LEU A 106 -10.47 14.13 0.60
C LEU A 106 -11.34 13.15 -0.20
N CYS A 107 -12.11 12.29 0.46
CA CYS A 107 -12.97 11.32 -0.20
C CYS A 107 -14.13 11.98 -0.96
N ASN A 108 -14.52 13.20 -0.59
CA ASN A 108 -15.51 14.01 -1.28
C ASN A 108 -14.98 14.74 -2.53
N GLN A 109 -13.64 14.70 -2.79
CA GLN A 109 -13.13 15.19 -4.09
C GLN A 109 -13.64 14.30 -5.22
N GLU A 110 -14.07 14.92 -6.34
CA GLU A 110 -14.80 14.23 -7.42
C GLU A 110 -14.20 12.89 -7.88
N PRO A 111 -12.87 12.74 -8.10
CA PRO A 111 -12.33 11.45 -8.56
C PRO A 111 -12.54 10.30 -7.58
N LEU A 112 -12.54 10.58 -6.27
CA LEU A 112 -12.72 9.57 -5.21
C LEU A 112 -14.21 9.37 -4.90
N LYS A 113 -14.97 10.47 -4.86
CA LYS A 113 -16.41 10.47 -4.66
C LYS A 113 -17.14 9.64 -5.73
N ALA A 114 -16.77 9.80 -6.99
CA ALA A 114 -17.36 9.04 -8.10
C ALA A 114 -17.16 7.52 -7.96
N ARG A 115 -16.12 7.07 -7.25
CA ARG A 115 -15.86 5.67 -6.92
C ARG A 115 -16.49 5.22 -5.60
N ASN A 116 -17.16 6.13 -4.89
CA ASN A 116 -17.69 5.91 -3.54
C ASN A 116 -16.62 5.41 -2.56
N MET A 117 -15.42 6.02 -2.62
CA MET A 117 -14.34 5.67 -1.69
C MET A 117 -14.75 6.01 -0.26
N GLN A 118 -14.51 5.08 0.64
CA GLN A 118 -14.74 5.20 2.07
C GLN A 118 -13.41 5.11 2.81
N PHE A 119 -13.41 5.38 4.12
CA PHE A 119 -12.19 5.27 4.91
C PHE A 119 -12.43 4.63 6.28
N VAL A 120 -11.37 4.09 6.85
CA VAL A 120 -11.23 3.71 8.26
C VAL A 120 -10.16 4.60 8.85
N HIS A 121 -10.50 5.27 9.94
CA HIS A 121 -9.60 6.08 10.74
C HIS A 121 -9.92 5.88 12.21
N ILE A 122 -8.90 5.82 13.04
CA ILE A 122 -9.00 5.77 14.49
C ILE A 122 -7.96 6.76 15.01
N GLU A 123 -8.41 7.76 15.74
CA GLU A 123 -7.57 8.80 16.32
C GLU A 123 -6.48 8.20 17.19
N GLY A 124 -5.25 8.62 16.96
CA GLY A 124 -4.05 8.15 17.64
C GLY A 124 -3.48 9.22 18.59
N PRO A 125 -2.51 8.83 19.40
CA PRO A 125 -1.94 9.74 20.40
C PRO A 125 -0.73 10.54 19.86
N ASP A 126 -0.52 10.68 18.56
CA ASP A 126 0.64 11.41 18.03
C ASP A 126 0.60 12.88 18.45
N GLN A 127 1.72 13.39 18.96
CA GLN A 127 1.79 14.76 19.46
C GLN A 127 1.56 15.84 18.40
N ARG A 128 1.81 15.54 17.13
CA ARG A 128 1.53 16.46 16.01
C ARG A 128 0.07 16.36 15.55
N GLY A 129 -0.67 15.36 16.03
CA GLY A 129 -2.01 15.07 15.55
C GLY A 129 -2.01 14.46 14.13
N VAL A 130 -1.06 13.59 13.80
CA VAL A 130 -1.08 12.90 12.50
C VAL A 130 -1.24 11.41 12.69
N ASP A 131 -2.09 10.82 11.86
CA ASP A 131 -2.47 9.43 11.93
C ASP A 131 -2.22 8.65 10.66
N CYS A 132 -2.52 7.35 10.74
CA CYS A 132 -2.69 6.46 9.61
C CYS A 132 -4.17 6.21 9.35
N ALA A 133 -4.53 6.04 8.09
CA ALA A 133 -5.88 5.65 7.69
C ALA A 133 -5.85 4.65 6.54
N LEU A 134 -7.00 3.99 6.29
CA LEU A 134 -7.21 3.14 5.14
C LEU A 134 -8.38 3.68 4.32
N ILE A 135 -8.11 4.17 3.11
CA ILE A 135 -9.14 4.55 2.14
C ILE A 135 -9.45 3.31 1.27
N TYR A 136 -10.71 2.98 1.06
CA TYR A 136 -11.06 1.75 0.37
C TYR A 136 -12.31 1.87 -0.51
N ASN A 137 -12.37 1.02 -1.54
CA ASN A 137 -13.56 0.85 -2.37
C ASN A 137 -14.42 -0.28 -1.77
N PRO A 138 -15.64 0.01 -1.23
CA PRO A 138 -16.46 -1.00 -0.56
C PRO A 138 -16.96 -2.11 -1.47
N LYS A 139 -16.90 -1.94 -2.80
CA LYS A 139 -17.20 -2.99 -3.77
C LYS A 139 -16.08 -4.02 -3.92
N LEU A 140 -14.83 -3.65 -3.57
CA LEU A 140 -13.64 -4.48 -3.76
C LEU A 140 -13.05 -4.98 -2.44
N PHE A 141 -13.18 -4.20 -1.37
CA PHE A 141 -12.78 -4.55 -0.02
C PHE A 141 -13.90 -4.21 0.96
N GLN A 142 -14.43 -5.23 1.63
CA GLN A 142 -15.51 -5.10 2.60
C GLN A 142 -14.92 -5.16 4.00
N VAL A 143 -14.79 -4.02 4.66
CA VAL A 143 -14.30 -3.91 6.04
C VAL A 143 -15.26 -4.62 6.99
N ARG A 144 -14.70 -5.41 7.92
CA ARG A 144 -15.44 -6.15 8.96
C ARG A 144 -15.10 -5.65 10.35
N ASP A 145 -13.81 -5.38 10.59
CA ASP A 145 -13.31 -4.94 11.90
C ASP A 145 -12.11 -4.02 11.71
N ALA A 146 -11.94 -3.09 12.65
CA ALA A 146 -10.81 -2.19 12.69
C ALA A 146 -10.41 -1.86 14.12
N LYS A 147 -9.10 -1.83 14.37
CA LYS A 147 -8.54 -1.44 15.66
C LYS A 147 -7.22 -0.69 15.48
N LEU A 148 -6.95 0.24 16.38
CA LEU A 148 -5.63 0.85 16.52
C LEU A 148 -4.87 0.09 17.62
N VAL A 149 -3.78 -0.59 17.25
CA VAL A 149 -2.87 -1.23 18.20
C VAL A 149 -1.81 -0.19 18.58
N PRO A 150 -1.67 0.18 19.85
CA PRO A 150 -0.72 1.20 20.26
C PRO A 150 0.73 0.81 19.95
N TYR A 151 1.53 1.78 19.53
CA TYR A 151 2.99 1.65 19.61
C TYR A 151 3.41 1.86 21.06
N VAL A 152 4.13 0.92 21.64
CA VAL A 152 4.58 0.96 23.03
C VAL A 152 6.05 1.31 23.10
N TYR A 153 6.37 2.42 23.75
CA TYR A 153 7.74 2.77 24.06
C TYR A 153 8.27 1.90 25.23
N VAL A 154 9.41 1.25 25.02
CA VAL A 154 9.98 0.32 26.01
C VAL A 154 10.94 0.96 26.99
N LYS A 155 11.43 2.16 26.69
CA LYS A 155 12.33 2.92 27.57
C LYS A 155 11.54 3.81 28.52
N PRO A 156 11.82 3.77 29.83
CA PRO A 156 11.08 4.60 30.81
C PRO A 156 11.13 6.09 30.52
N GLU A 157 12.25 6.60 30.01
CA GLU A 157 12.42 8.01 29.62
C GLU A 157 11.52 8.46 28.46
N ASP A 158 11.00 7.52 27.70
CA ASP A 158 10.10 7.80 26.58
C ASP A 158 8.61 7.69 26.95
N SER A 159 8.30 7.41 28.22
CA SER A 159 6.91 7.16 28.68
C SER A 159 5.92 8.29 28.38
N LEU A 160 6.42 9.52 28.23
CA LEU A 160 5.62 10.69 27.86
C LEU A 160 5.55 10.93 26.34
N ARG A 161 6.29 10.17 25.55
CA ARG A 161 6.20 10.26 24.11
C ARG A 161 4.99 9.50 23.62
N ALA A 162 4.29 10.09 22.68
CA ALA A 162 3.19 9.44 21.99
C ALA A 162 3.43 9.49 20.49
N THR A 163 3.10 8.40 19.79
CA THR A 163 3.23 8.32 18.35
C THR A 163 2.09 7.46 17.78
N ARG A 164 1.98 7.44 16.46
CA ARG A 164 1.00 6.64 15.72
C ARG A 164 1.10 5.18 16.12
N GLY A 165 -0.04 4.54 16.26
CA GLY A 165 -0.13 3.10 16.42
C GLY A 165 -0.16 2.37 15.07
N PHE A 166 -0.55 1.10 15.12
CA PHE A 166 -0.72 0.23 13.97
C PHE A 166 -2.21 0.08 13.66
N LEU A 167 -2.71 0.81 12.67
CA LEU A 167 -4.11 0.68 12.25
C LEU A 167 -4.30 -0.67 11.57
N THR A 168 -5.01 -1.56 12.22
CA THR A 168 -5.26 -2.92 11.76
C THR A 168 -6.70 -3.04 11.28
N VAL A 169 -6.89 -3.29 9.99
CA VAL A 169 -8.21 -3.38 9.36
C VAL A 169 -8.38 -4.77 8.74
N SER A 170 -9.36 -5.51 9.21
CA SER A 170 -9.73 -6.82 8.69
C SER A 170 -10.98 -6.75 7.82
N GLY A 171 -11.01 -7.53 6.76
CA GLY A 171 -12.14 -7.50 5.84
C GLY A 171 -12.12 -8.64 4.83
N THR A 172 -12.95 -8.52 3.81
CA THR A 172 -13.07 -9.50 2.73
C THR A 172 -12.68 -8.85 1.41
N MET A 173 -11.70 -9.44 0.71
CA MET A 173 -11.30 -9.10 -0.64
C MET A 173 -11.35 -10.37 -1.50
N ALA A 174 -11.97 -10.32 -2.66
CA ALA A 174 -12.12 -11.49 -3.52
C ALA A 174 -12.78 -12.71 -2.81
N GLY A 175 -13.65 -12.47 -1.82
CA GLY A 175 -14.27 -13.54 -1.02
C GLY A 175 -13.36 -14.18 0.03
N GLU A 176 -12.17 -13.62 0.27
CA GLU A 176 -11.19 -14.18 1.21
C GLU A 176 -10.87 -13.18 2.33
N HIS A 177 -10.51 -13.73 3.50
CA HIS A 177 -10.12 -12.91 4.65
C HIS A 177 -8.76 -12.25 4.38
N VAL A 178 -8.73 -10.93 4.45
CA VAL A 178 -7.54 -10.09 4.27
C VAL A 178 -7.45 -9.13 5.45
N THR A 179 -6.28 -9.05 6.05
CA THR A 179 -5.96 -8.04 7.07
C THR A 179 -4.87 -7.10 6.54
N ILE A 180 -5.14 -5.81 6.66
CA ILE A 180 -4.22 -4.74 6.27
C ILE A 180 -3.80 -4.00 7.52
N ILE A 181 -2.49 -3.90 7.76
CA ILE A 181 -1.91 -3.07 8.81
C ILE A 181 -1.30 -1.85 8.16
N VAL A 182 -1.80 -0.67 8.52
CA VAL A 182 -1.22 0.61 8.09
C VAL A 182 -0.43 1.19 9.25
N ASN A 183 0.82 1.59 8.99
CA ASN A 183 1.70 2.12 10.01
C ASN A 183 2.56 3.28 9.49
N HIS A 184 3.09 4.07 10.42
CA HIS A 184 4.08 5.10 10.15
C HIS A 184 5.07 5.10 11.30
N LEU A 185 6.22 4.45 11.12
CA LEU A 185 7.23 4.28 12.15
C LEU A 185 7.93 5.63 12.49
N PRO A 186 8.55 5.73 13.66
CA PRO A 186 9.30 6.93 14.04
C PRO A 186 10.37 7.30 13.02
N SER A 187 10.49 8.59 12.72
CA SER A 187 11.43 9.09 11.72
C SER A 187 12.89 8.76 12.07
N ARG A 188 13.79 8.81 11.09
CA ARG A 188 15.24 8.61 11.31
C ARG A 188 15.83 9.57 12.34
N PHE A 189 15.22 10.73 12.54
CA PHE A 189 15.61 11.68 13.59
C PHE A 189 15.46 11.10 15.00
N ALA A 190 14.47 10.24 15.24
CA ALA A 190 14.28 9.57 16.53
C ALA A 190 15.35 8.48 16.84
N GLY A 191 16.11 8.03 15.82
CA GLY A 191 17.08 6.94 15.94
C GLY A 191 16.53 5.57 15.51
N SER A 192 17.43 4.65 15.12
CA SER A 192 17.09 3.32 14.58
C SER A 192 16.40 2.43 15.61
N PHE A 193 16.79 2.54 16.88
CA PHE A 193 16.23 1.74 17.98
C PHE A 193 14.68 1.74 17.96
N TYR A 194 14.05 2.91 17.80
CA TYR A 194 12.59 3.00 17.83
C TYR A 194 11.93 2.36 16.62
N ARG A 195 12.59 2.37 15.45
CA ARG A 195 12.09 1.66 14.27
C ARG A 195 12.28 0.15 14.38
N GLU A 196 13.39 -0.30 14.98
CA GLU A 196 13.62 -1.71 15.29
C GLU A 196 12.56 -2.22 16.28
N GLU A 197 12.22 -1.45 17.33
CA GLU A 197 11.11 -1.75 18.23
C GLU A 197 9.76 -1.77 17.52
N GLY A 198 9.50 -0.84 16.60
CA GLY A 198 8.32 -0.86 15.75
C GLY A 198 8.22 -2.12 14.90
N GLY A 199 9.35 -2.54 14.30
CA GLY A 199 9.44 -3.81 13.56
C GLY A 199 9.15 -5.02 14.44
N ARG A 200 9.67 -5.07 15.67
CA ARG A 200 9.40 -6.13 16.65
C ARG A 200 7.92 -6.17 17.03
N GLN A 201 7.30 -5.04 17.32
CA GLN A 201 5.88 -4.96 17.68
C GLN A 201 4.99 -5.37 16.50
N LEU A 202 5.32 -5.00 15.27
CA LEU A 202 4.65 -5.49 14.06
C LEU A 202 4.81 -7.01 13.89
N TYR A 203 5.97 -7.56 14.22
CA TYR A 203 6.17 -9.01 14.23
C TYR A 203 5.27 -9.71 15.26
N GLU A 204 5.17 -9.17 16.47
CA GLU A 204 4.30 -9.72 17.51
C GLU A 204 2.82 -9.65 17.13
N LEU A 205 2.39 -8.50 16.59
CA LEU A 205 1.02 -8.32 16.09
C LEU A 205 0.72 -9.34 14.97
N LYS A 206 1.65 -9.53 14.03
CA LYS A 206 1.53 -10.58 13.00
C LYS A 206 1.37 -11.98 13.64
N GLN A 207 2.16 -12.30 14.65
CA GLN A 207 2.06 -13.61 15.33
C GLN A 207 0.69 -13.81 16.00
N GLN A 208 0.13 -12.76 16.58
CA GLN A 208 -1.22 -12.82 17.15
C GLN A 208 -2.27 -13.09 16.07
N LEU A 209 -2.23 -12.35 14.96
CA LEU A 209 -3.15 -12.54 13.83
C LEU A 209 -3.05 -13.94 13.21
N LEU A 210 -1.84 -14.48 13.08
CA LEU A 210 -1.63 -15.85 12.56
C LEU A 210 -2.09 -16.93 13.53
N LYS A 211 -2.07 -16.66 14.83
CA LYS A 211 -2.63 -17.58 15.84
C LYS A 211 -4.15 -17.65 15.76
N GLU A 212 -4.79 -16.51 15.47
CA GLU A 212 -6.25 -16.41 15.28
C GLU A 212 -6.70 -17.02 13.96
N ASP A 213 -5.96 -16.72 12.87
CA ASP A 213 -6.20 -17.26 11.54
C ASP A 213 -4.86 -17.59 10.84
N PRO A 214 -4.41 -18.87 10.87
CA PRO A 214 -3.16 -19.28 10.22
C PRO A 214 -3.11 -19.03 8.72
N GLY A 215 -4.27 -18.93 8.07
CA GLY A 215 -4.41 -18.69 6.63
C GLY A 215 -4.58 -17.23 6.25
N VAL A 216 -4.58 -16.30 7.19
CA VAL A 216 -4.84 -14.88 6.94
C VAL A 216 -3.91 -14.33 5.86
N LYS A 217 -4.50 -13.58 4.93
CA LYS A 217 -3.76 -12.82 3.93
C LYS A 217 -3.42 -11.46 4.51
N LEU A 218 -2.17 -11.33 4.96
CA LEU A 218 -1.71 -10.13 5.66
C LEU A 218 -0.89 -9.24 4.73
N LEU A 219 -1.23 -7.95 4.70
CA LEU A 219 -0.44 -6.89 4.12
C LEU A 219 -0.05 -5.89 5.22
N ILE A 220 1.24 -5.72 5.44
CA ILE A 220 1.78 -4.70 6.35
C ILE A 220 2.33 -3.59 5.46
N MET A 221 1.73 -2.40 5.54
CA MET A 221 2.11 -1.28 4.70
C MET A 221 2.33 -0.03 5.53
N GLY A 222 3.18 0.86 5.02
CA GLY A 222 3.43 2.12 5.71
C GLY A 222 4.67 2.83 5.24
N ASP A 223 4.86 4.02 5.78
CA ASP A 223 6.14 4.70 5.83
C ASP A 223 6.95 4.09 6.99
N MET A 224 7.86 3.21 6.63
CA MET A 224 8.71 2.50 7.61
C MET A 224 9.83 3.40 8.14
N ASN A 225 10.05 4.57 7.53
CA ASN A 225 11.19 5.45 7.79
C ASN A 225 12.56 4.74 7.76
N ASP A 226 12.59 3.53 7.23
CA ASP A 226 13.75 2.69 6.98
C ASP A 226 13.63 1.97 5.65
N ASP A 227 14.76 1.63 5.08
CA ASP A 227 14.85 0.88 3.84
C ASP A 227 14.58 -0.63 4.06
N PRO A 228 14.22 -1.40 3.03
CA PRO A 228 13.90 -2.83 3.16
C PRO A 228 15.01 -3.67 3.81
N GLN A 229 16.30 -3.27 3.66
CA GLN A 229 17.45 -3.96 4.22
C GLN A 229 17.81 -3.52 5.66
N ASP A 230 17.21 -2.44 6.17
CA ASP A 230 17.50 -1.97 7.52
C ASP A 230 17.01 -2.98 8.57
N LYS A 231 17.63 -2.98 9.74
CA LYS A 231 17.38 -3.97 10.79
C LYS A 231 15.93 -4.04 11.24
N SER A 232 15.24 -2.90 11.24
CA SER A 232 13.81 -2.83 11.58
C SER A 232 12.96 -3.74 10.68
N MET A 233 13.25 -3.79 9.37
CA MET A 233 12.51 -4.57 8.40
C MET A 233 13.08 -5.98 8.21
N ALA A 234 14.40 -6.08 8.05
CA ALA A 234 15.06 -7.34 7.71
C ALA A 234 15.18 -8.31 8.89
N GLU A 235 15.41 -7.79 10.10
CA GLU A 235 15.66 -8.57 11.31
C GLU A 235 14.50 -8.49 12.29
N ALA A 236 14.10 -7.31 12.75
CA ALA A 236 13.09 -7.14 13.79
C ALA A 236 11.69 -7.58 13.31
N LEU A 237 11.24 -7.12 12.15
CA LEU A 237 10.02 -7.61 11.50
C LEU A 237 10.23 -8.98 10.83
N GLY A 238 11.45 -9.27 10.38
CA GLY A 238 11.81 -10.52 9.74
C GLY A 238 11.28 -10.70 8.32
N ALA A 239 11.07 -9.59 7.59
CA ALA A 239 10.61 -9.60 6.21
C ALA A 239 11.74 -10.00 5.24
N ARG A 240 11.55 -11.12 4.52
CA ARG A 240 12.59 -11.71 3.68
C ARG A 240 12.66 -11.09 2.30
N ARG A 241 13.87 -10.88 1.79
CA ARG A 241 14.11 -10.47 0.39
C ARG A 241 13.71 -11.57 -0.59
N LYS A 242 14.08 -12.83 -0.32
CA LYS A 242 13.88 -13.97 -1.23
C LYS A 242 12.62 -14.73 -0.87
N MET A 243 11.68 -14.87 -1.81
CA MET A 243 10.43 -15.63 -1.63
C MET A 243 10.68 -17.05 -1.09
N LYS A 244 11.68 -17.74 -1.64
CA LYS A 244 12.05 -19.11 -1.22
C LYS A 244 12.56 -19.22 0.22
N LYS A 245 12.90 -18.09 0.85
CA LYS A 245 13.35 -18.02 2.25
C LYS A 245 12.21 -17.67 3.21
N VAL A 246 11.00 -17.50 2.69
CA VAL A 246 9.81 -17.19 3.50
C VAL A 246 9.27 -18.50 4.06
N GLU A 247 9.45 -18.71 5.36
CA GLU A 247 8.95 -19.85 6.10
C GLU A 247 7.44 -19.74 6.35
N GLU A 248 6.82 -20.79 6.92
CA GLU A 248 5.42 -20.74 7.32
C GLU A 248 5.18 -19.59 8.31
N GLY A 249 4.11 -18.83 8.11
CA GLY A 249 3.85 -17.60 8.87
C GLY A 249 4.84 -16.44 8.62
N GLY A 250 5.77 -16.61 7.67
CA GLY A 250 6.78 -15.59 7.32
C GLY A 250 6.25 -14.49 6.41
N LEU A 251 7.09 -13.47 6.25
CA LEU A 251 6.83 -12.29 5.44
C LEU A 251 7.82 -12.16 4.29
N TRP A 252 7.35 -11.68 3.16
CA TRP A 252 8.14 -11.31 2.00
C TRP A 252 8.07 -9.81 1.76
N ASN A 253 9.25 -9.20 1.53
CA ASN A 253 9.36 -7.79 1.19
C ASN A 253 9.84 -7.65 -0.26
N PRO A 254 8.98 -7.25 -1.21
CA PRO A 254 9.34 -7.15 -2.63
C PRO A 254 10.25 -5.96 -2.97
N TRP A 255 10.41 -5.00 -2.05
CA TRP A 255 10.98 -3.69 -2.36
C TRP A 255 12.51 -3.65 -2.36
N TRP A 256 13.19 -4.69 -1.90
CA TRP A 256 14.65 -4.77 -1.90
C TRP A 256 15.28 -4.57 -3.28
N ASP A 257 14.75 -5.27 -4.28
CA ASP A 257 15.29 -5.24 -5.62
C ASP A 257 14.92 -3.94 -6.35
N VAL A 258 13.81 -3.30 -5.97
CA VAL A 258 13.41 -1.97 -6.45
C VAL A 258 14.42 -0.93 -5.98
N LEU A 259 14.76 -0.90 -4.68
CA LEU A 259 15.77 0.03 -4.16
C LEU A 259 17.14 -0.24 -4.78
N ALA A 260 17.53 -1.51 -4.90
CA ALA A 260 18.80 -1.91 -5.51
C ALA A 260 18.91 -1.50 -6.99
N SER A 261 17.79 -1.26 -7.69
CA SER A 261 17.78 -0.71 -9.06
C SER A 261 18.02 0.80 -9.12
N GLY A 262 18.24 1.46 -7.98
CA GLY A 262 18.51 2.90 -7.89
C GLY A 262 17.26 3.78 -7.88
N THR A 263 16.10 3.22 -7.50
CA THR A 263 14.85 3.98 -7.37
C THR A 263 14.22 3.76 -6.00
N GLY A 264 13.44 4.71 -5.52
CA GLY A 264 12.79 4.67 -4.22
C GLY A 264 11.58 5.57 -4.16
N THR A 265 11.08 5.77 -2.97
CA THR A 265 9.86 6.56 -2.71
C THR A 265 10.13 7.93 -2.12
N LEU A 266 11.28 8.12 -1.48
CA LEU A 266 11.71 9.39 -0.91
C LEU A 266 13.15 9.71 -1.32
N GLN A 267 13.40 10.96 -1.67
CA GLN A 267 14.77 11.45 -1.90
C GLN A 267 15.29 12.22 -0.69
N TYR A 268 16.44 11.77 -0.18
CA TYR A 268 17.13 12.46 0.89
C TYR A 268 18.63 12.51 0.57
N ASP A 269 19.23 13.69 0.70
CA ASP A 269 20.67 13.97 0.45
C ASP A 269 21.18 13.40 -0.89
N GLY A 270 20.37 13.59 -1.94
CA GLY A 270 20.71 13.17 -3.31
C GLY A 270 20.54 11.67 -3.59
N GLY A 271 20.14 10.87 -2.62
CA GLY A 271 19.88 9.44 -2.76
C GLY A 271 18.39 9.08 -2.68
N TRP A 272 18.01 7.96 -3.31
CA TRP A 272 16.69 7.37 -3.13
C TRP A 272 16.68 6.43 -1.92
N ASN A 273 15.67 6.58 -1.05
CA ASN A 273 15.30 5.64 -0.02
C ASN A 273 13.93 5.04 -0.38
N LEU A 274 13.63 3.87 0.13
CA LEU A 274 12.36 3.19 -0.09
C LEU A 274 11.68 2.92 1.24
N PHE A 275 11.09 3.98 1.81
CA PHE A 275 10.44 3.94 3.12
C PHE A 275 9.00 3.45 3.05
N ASP A 276 8.33 3.70 1.93
CA ASP A 276 6.94 3.36 1.69
C ASP A 276 6.84 1.94 1.16
N GLN A 277 6.55 0.98 2.04
CA GLN A 277 6.61 -0.43 1.74
C GLN A 277 5.24 -1.10 1.93
N ILE A 278 4.97 -2.15 1.15
CA ILE A 278 3.87 -3.08 1.32
C ILE A 278 4.47 -4.48 1.38
N ILE A 279 4.45 -5.07 2.55
CA ILE A 279 5.06 -6.36 2.89
C ILE A 279 3.96 -7.41 2.96
N LEU A 280 4.20 -8.60 2.41
CA LEU A 280 3.19 -9.62 2.19
C LEU A 280 3.44 -10.88 3.01
N SER A 281 2.37 -11.47 3.56
CA SER A 281 2.44 -12.80 4.17
C SER A 281 2.64 -13.90 3.13
N ARG A 282 3.23 -15.01 3.57
CA ARG A 282 3.45 -16.21 2.75
C ARG A 282 2.17 -16.73 2.08
N SER A 283 1.01 -16.61 2.73
CA SER A 283 -0.29 -17.03 2.20
C SER A 283 -0.65 -16.38 0.86
N LEU A 284 -0.08 -15.18 0.58
CA LEU A 284 -0.21 -14.47 -0.69
C LEU A 284 0.77 -14.94 -1.77
N LEU A 285 1.66 -15.89 -1.49
CA LEU A 285 2.68 -16.36 -2.44
C LEU A 285 2.35 -17.76 -2.97
N ASP A 286 2.65 -18.00 -4.24
CA ASP A 286 2.73 -19.34 -4.83
C ASP A 286 4.20 -19.70 -5.04
N LEU A 287 4.83 -20.25 -3.99
CA LEU A 287 6.27 -20.52 -3.97
C LEU A 287 6.72 -21.61 -4.95
N LYS A 288 5.79 -22.38 -5.54
CA LYS A 288 6.11 -23.38 -6.55
C LYS A 288 6.39 -22.73 -7.90
N ASN A 289 5.60 -21.73 -8.24
CA ASN A 289 5.57 -21.16 -9.60
C ASN A 289 6.12 -19.74 -9.67
N MET A 290 6.24 -19.03 -8.52
CA MET A 290 6.85 -17.71 -8.45
C MET A 290 8.38 -17.79 -8.27
N LYS A 291 9.08 -16.81 -8.87
CA LYS A 291 10.54 -16.66 -8.74
C LYS A 291 10.86 -15.20 -8.41
N ASP A 292 11.87 -15.01 -7.56
CA ASP A 292 12.39 -13.67 -7.25
C ASP A 292 12.84 -12.95 -8.53
N GLY A 293 12.43 -11.69 -8.66
CA GLY A 293 12.83 -10.82 -9.76
C GLY A 293 12.23 -11.15 -11.13
N ALA A 294 11.38 -12.18 -11.22
CA ALA A 294 10.69 -12.52 -12.46
C ALA A 294 9.26 -11.99 -12.47
N ASP A 295 8.79 -11.56 -13.63
CA ASP A 295 7.38 -11.26 -13.83
C ASP A 295 6.52 -12.50 -13.58
N VAL A 296 5.47 -12.30 -12.82
CA VAL A 296 4.47 -13.34 -12.57
C VAL A 296 3.52 -13.42 -13.76
N GLU A 297 3.42 -14.60 -14.35
CA GLU A 297 2.47 -14.88 -15.44
C GLU A 297 1.19 -15.50 -14.86
N ALA A 298 0.04 -14.84 -15.07
CA ALA A 298 -1.25 -15.26 -14.52
C ALA A 298 -1.59 -16.74 -14.82
N GLY A 299 -1.27 -17.22 -16.02
CA GLY A 299 -1.52 -18.60 -16.43
C GLY A 299 -0.60 -19.66 -15.80
N LYS A 300 0.48 -19.24 -15.14
CA LYS A 300 1.49 -20.14 -14.56
C LYS A 300 1.43 -20.27 -13.04
N ILE A 301 0.66 -19.43 -12.36
CA ILE A 301 0.48 -19.46 -10.90
C ILE A 301 -0.84 -20.10 -10.52
N ASP A 302 -0.87 -20.77 -9.36
CA ASP A 302 -2.11 -21.18 -8.74
C ASP A 302 -2.73 -19.99 -8.00
N CYS A 303 -3.68 -19.34 -8.67
CA CYS A 303 -4.47 -18.24 -8.14
C CYS A 303 -5.94 -18.62 -7.86
N SER A 304 -6.20 -19.87 -7.53
CA SER A 304 -7.47 -20.33 -6.96
C SER A 304 -7.82 -19.59 -5.66
N THR A 305 -6.79 -19.14 -4.95
CA THR A 305 -6.88 -18.15 -3.87
C THR A 305 -6.12 -16.89 -4.26
N LEU A 306 -6.41 -15.78 -3.55
CA LEU A 306 -5.79 -14.49 -3.78
C LEU A 306 -4.26 -14.59 -3.65
N LYS A 307 -3.52 -14.22 -4.68
CA LYS A 307 -2.05 -14.30 -4.75
C LYS A 307 -1.43 -12.99 -5.20
N TYR A 308 -0.18 -12.77 -4.79
CA TYR A 308 0.64 -11.69 -5.32
C TYR A 308 0.79 -11.83 -6.83
N TYR A 309 0.76 -10.69 -7.53
CA TYR A 309 0.95 -10.64 -8.98
C TYR A 309 2.10 -9.73 -9.37
N ARG A 310 2.09 -8.46 -8.92
CA ARG A 310 3.07 -7.45 -9.29
C ARG A 310 3.13 -6.34 -8.23
N HIS A 311 4.22 -5.57 -8.24
CA HIS A 311 4.34 -4.34 -7.46
C HIS A 311 4.98 -3.25 -8.30
N GLN A 312 4.80 -1.99 -7.93
CA GLN A 312 5.42 -0.83 -8.56
C GLN A 312 5.38 0.39 -7.66
N ILE A 313 6.34 1.31 -7.84
CA ILE A 313 6.22 2.69 -7.38
C ILE A 313 5.37 3.42 -8.41
N PHE A 314 4.33 4.13 -7.95
CA PHE A 314 3.53 4.97 -8.83
C PHE A 314 4.30 6.26 -9.14
N ARG A 315 4.54 6.50 -10.42
CA ARG A 315 5.30 7.65 -10.91
C ARG A 315 4.54 8.33 -12.04
N ARG A 316 4.45 9.66 -11.95
CA ARG A 316 3.93 10.53 -13.01
C ARG A 316 4.77 11.79 -13.06
N ASP A 317 4.95 12.37 -14.22
CA ASP A 317 5.80 13.57 -14.40
C ASP A 317 5.40 14.73 -13.50
N TYR A 318 4.13 14.87 -13.19
CA TYR A 318 3.63 15.93 -12.33
C TYR A 318 4.03 15.78 -10.85
N LEU A 319 4.47 14.61 -10.43
CA LEU A 319 4.97 14.36 -9.06
C LEU A 319 6.39 14.85 -8.84
N PHE A 320 7.03 15.37 -9.89
CA PHE A 320 8.44 15.79 -9.83
C PHE A 320 8.61 17.26 -10.15
N GLN A 321 9.61 17.87 -9.53
CA GLN A 321 10.05 19.23 -9.86
C GLN A 321 10.67 19.23 -11.25
N ARG A 322 10.19 20.14 -12.12
CA ARG A 322 10.60 20.20 -13.53
C ARG A 322 11.85 21.01 -13.74
N ASP A 323 12.10 21.98 -12.86
CA ASP A 323 13.13 23.00 -13.04
C ASP A 323 13.88 23.29 -11.73
N GLY A 324 14.96 24.09 -11.84
CA GLY A 324 15.72 24.57 -10.70
C GLY A 324 16.67 23.54 -10.08
N ARG A 325 17.20 23.89 -8.91
CA ARG A 325 18.20 23.09 -8.17
C ARG A 325 17.71 21.67 -7.80
N TYR A 326 16.41 21.52 -7.60
CA TYR A 326 15.79 20.27 -7.16
C TYR A 326 15.04 19.54 -8.28
N LYS A 327 15.39 19.83 -9.55
CA LYS A 327 14.83 19.12 -10.71
C LYS A 327 14.97 17.61 -10.55
N GLY A 328 13.86 16.90 -10.73
CA GLY A 328 13.78 15.44 -10.57
C GLY A 328 13.51 14.96 -9.15
N ASN A 329 13.52 15.85 -8.15
CA ASN A 329 13.02 15.54 -6.83
C ASN A 329 11.48 15.55 -6.82
N THR A 330 10.88 14.87 -5.85
CA THR A 330 9.44 14.92 -5.63
C THR A 330 8.96 16.37 -5.45
N LEU A 331 7.82 16.69 -6.06
CA LEU A 331 7.18 17.99 -5.92
C LEU A 331 6.31 18.00 -4.66
N ARG A 332 6.92 18.36 -3.55
CA ARG A 332 6.30 18.38 -2.22
C ARG A 332 5.43 19.62 -1.99
N THR A 333 4.64 19.62 -0.95
CA THR A 333 3.72 20.72 -0.61
C THR A 333 4.45 21.99 -0.19
N HIS A 334 5.46 21.84 0.69
CA HIS A 334 6.30 22.93 1.17
C HIS A 334 7.78 22.55 1.14
N ALA A 335 8.64 23.54 0.92
CA ALA A 335 10.09 23.41 1.11
C ALA A 335 10.63 24.65 1.81
N GLY A 336 11.23 24.49 3.01
CA GLY A 336 11.80 25.60 3.78
C GLY A 336 10.81 26.74 4.07
N GLY A 337 9.52 26.40 4.31
CA GLY A 337 8.44 27.36 4.54
C GLY A 337 7.83 27.95 3.26
N THR A 338 8.39 27.66 2.08
CA THR A 338 7.81 28.09 0.80
C THR A 338 6.77 27.09 0.34
N TRP A 339 5.58 27.56 -0.01
CA TRP A 339 4.53 26.74 -0.60
C TRP A 339 4.82 26.47 -2.07
N LEU A 340 4.93 25.21 -2.45
CA LEU A 340 5.22 24.76 -3.81
C LEU A 340 3.98 24.29 -4.57
N ASP A 341 2.83 24.20 -3.90
CA ASP A 341 1.58 23.66 -4.45
C ASP A 341 1.73 22.25 -5.04
N GLY A 342 2.59 21.45 -4.43
CA GLY A 342 2.91 20.11 -4.88
C GLY A 342 1.99 19.04 -4.29
N TYR A 343 2.53 17.82 -4.25
CA TYR A 343 1.81 16.61 -3.87
C TYR A 343 2.30 16.08 -2.53
N SER A 344 3.42 15.39 -2.53
CA SER A 344 4.09 14.84 -1.35
C SER A 344 5.59 14.73 -1.64
N ASP A 345 6.39 14.70 -0.58
CA ASP A 345 7.80 14.34 -0.67
C ASP A 345 8.01 12.83 -0.86
N HIS A 346 6.97 12.03 -0.74
CA HIS A 346 6.94 10.61 -1.02
C HIS A 346 6.31 10.28 -2.37
N LEU A 347 6.63 9.10 -2.92
CA LEU A 347 5.94 8.49 -4.05
C LEU A 347 5.13 7.29 -3.56
N PRO A 348 3.89 7.10 -4.09
CA PRO A 348 3.06 5.99 -3.70
C PRO A 348 3.62 4.64 -4.14
N THR A 349 3.35 3.60 -3.37
CA THR A 349 3.61 2.20 -3.71
C THR A 349 2.32 1.43 -3.98
N ILE A 350 2.38 0.44 -4.86
CA ILE A 350 1.23 -0.38 -5.24
C ILE A 350 1.67 -1.85 -5.31
N VAL A 351 0.85 -2.73 -4.75
CA VAL A 351 0.90 -4.18 -4.96
C VAL A 351 -0.38 -4.61 -5.66
N TYR A 352 -0.27 -5.43 -6.67
CA TYR A 352 -1.38 -6.07 -7.36
C TYR A 352 -1.49 -7.52 -6.90
N LEU A 353 -2.70 -7.92 -6.59
CA LEU A 353 -3.09 -9.28 -6.26
C LEU A 353 -3.97 -9.83 -7.37
N ILE A 354 -3.97 -11.15 -7.57
CA ILE A 354 -4.73 -11.83 -8.61
C ILE A 354 -5.49 -13.02 -8.04
N LYS A 355 -6.70 -13.24 -8.55
CA LYS A 355 -7.51 -14.43 -8.27
C LYS A 355 -8.20 -14.89 -9.54
N SER A 356 -8.29 -16.23 -9.74
CA SER A 356 -9.14 -16.82 -10.77
C SER A 356 -10.61 -16.66 -10.40
N LEU A 357 -11.46 -16.39 -11.41
CA LEU A 357 -12.91 -16.28 -11.28
C LEU A 357 -13.56 -17.66 -11.45
#